data_a9b59b532951e4f040e6e8cf8af69e9b
#
_entry.id   a9b59b532951e4f040e6e8cf8af69e9b
#
_cell.length_a   1.000
_cell.length_b   1.000
_cell.length_c   1.000
_cell.angle_alpha   90.00
_cell.angle_beta   90.00
_cell.angle_gamma   90.00
#
_symmetry.space_group_name_H-M   'P 1'
#
loop_
_entity.id
_entity.type
_entity.pdbx_description
1 polymer ?
#
loop_
_entity_poly.entity_id
_entity_poly.type
_entity_poly.pdbx_seq_one_letter_code
_entity_poly.pdbx_strand_id
1 'polypeptide(L)'
;MTDHLVRVEELQKYYFEQDTLTDRLLGREPKSVKAVDGISFAIEEGETLGLVGESGCGKSTTGETLLGLRDATDGRVVFDGQNVYQMDDLTEFRKRAQVVFQDPFSSLDPRMTAGEIIREPLDVHGVDSRAERRERAQELMERVGLSAGQIDRYPHEFSGGQRQRIGIARSLALEPEFIVLDEPVSALDVSVQAQVLNLLQDLQNELGLTYLFIAHDLSVVRHISDRVAVMYLGEIVELGPVDEIFNDPQHPYTKALLESVPRADTSEQERDIHTLSGDVPSPRNPPSGCHFRTRCPNVIPPEDVRISQSAYREVMDYRERLESGDLTRHGVRELVAGANENPEEIGDEALIAELWDELFDHELDGDNRETVAESFERFVSGDREGAVAVMRDRFASVCERQNPVLQNREHPAACHLYDQPEPPKTESESEPGIESSAD
;
A
#
# COMPACT_ATOMS: atom_id res chain seq x y z
N MET A 1 -26.46 13.57 6.21
CA MET A 1 -25.06 13.78 5.77
C MET A 1 -24.25 13.14 6.87
N THR A 2 -23.61 12.00 6.63
CA THR A 2 -22.69 11.38 7.59
C THR A 2 -21.53 12.36 7.78
N ASP A 3 -21.34 12.88 8.99
CA ASP A 3 -20.25 13.79 9.32
C ASP A 3 -18.99 12.96 9.51
N HIS A 4 -18.20 12.79 8.43
CA HIS A 4 -16.90 12.15 8.51
C HIS A 4 -15.91 13.11 9.18
N LEU A 5 -15.21 12.65 10.21
CA LEU A 5 -14.17 13.44 10.88
C LEU A 5 -12.97 13.68 9.93
N VAL A 6 -12.55 12.63 9.19
CA VAL A 6 -11.49 12.70 8.19
C VAL A 6 -12.01 12.27 6.83
N ARG A 7 -11.75 13.06 5.78
CA ARG A 7 -12.04 12.69 4.40
C ARG A 7 -10.83 12.97 3.52
N VAL A 8 -10.41 11.94 2.80
CA VAL A 8 -9.28 11.95 1.87
C VAL A 8 -9.84 11.83 0.47
N GLU A 9 -9.42 12.72 -0.45
CA GLU A 9 -9.92 12.77 -1.81
C GLU A 9 -8.75 12.90 -2.78
N GLU A 10 -8.57 11.89 -3.65
CA GLU A 10 -7.56 11.82 -4.70
C GLU A 10 -6.15 12.19 -4.20
N LEU A 11 -5.82 11.77 -2.97
CA LEU A 11 -4.57 12.14 -2.34
C LEU A 11 -3.38 11.52 -3.05
N GLN A 12 -2.41 12.35 -3.42
CA GLN A 12 -1.17 11.94 -4.06
C GLN A 12 0.03 12.42 -3.26
N LYS A 13 1.03 11.55 -3.11
CA LYS A 13 2.35 11.91 -2.58
C LYS A 13 3.44 11.24 -3.38
N TYR A 14 4.15 12.07 -4.16
CA TYR A 14 5.28 11.65 -4.99
C TYR A 14 6.58 12.22 -4.45
N TYR A 15 7.62 11.42 -4.44
CA TYR A 15 8.98 11.84 -4.13
C TYR A 15 9.77 11.94 -5.41
N PHE A 16 10.17 13.14 -5.78
CA PHE A 16 10.99 13.39 -6.97
C PHE A 16 12.46 13.23 -6.62
N GLU A 17 13.17 12.42 -7.41
CA GLU A 17 14.63 12.37 -7.31
C GLU A 17 15.21 13.71 -7.77
N GLN A 18 16.29 14.16 -7.11
CA GLN A 18 16.94 15.43 -7.50
C GLN A 18 17.50 15.26 -8.91
N ASP A 19 16.94 16.02 -9.85
CA ASP A 19 17.44 16.10 -11.20
C ASP A 19 18.87 16.60 -11.22
N THR A 20 19.76 15.88 -11.88
CA THR A 20 21.06 16.43 -12.22
C THR A 20 20.90 17.52 -13.27
N LEU A 21 21.79 18.51 -13.28
CA LEU A 21 21.80 19.58 -14.30
C LEU A 21 21.80 19.02 -15.73
N THR A 22 22.35 17.82 -15.92
CA THR A 22 22.38 17.08 -17.17
C THR A 22 21.01 16.53 -17.59
N ASP A 23 20.17 16.09 -16.66
CA ASP A 23 18.82 15.57 -16.96
C ASP A 23 17.88 16.70 -17.39
N ARG A 24 17.99 17.89 -16.75
CA ARG A 24 17.26 19.09 -17.17
C ARG A 24 17.65 19.58 -18.57
N LEU A 25 18.93 19.49 -18.90
CA LEU A 25 19.43 19.88 -20.24
C LEU A 25 18.98 18.89 -21.33
N LEU A 26 18.75 17.63 -21.00
CA LEU A 26 18.29 16.58 -21.91
C LEU A 26 16.76 16.47 -21.99
N GLY A 27 16.02 17.31 -21.25
CA GLY A 27 14.54 17.30 -21.22
C GLY A 27 13.94 16.00 -20.72
N ARG A 28 14.66 15.27 -19.86
CA ARG A 28 14.15 14.05 -19.22
C ARG A 28 13.19 14.44 -18.11
N GLU A 29 12.04 13.78 -18.05
CA GLU A 29 11.12 13.92 -16.93
C GLU A 29 11.77 13.39 -15.65
N PRO A 30 11.61 14.11 -14.50
CA PRO A 30 12.16 13.67 -13.24
C PRO A 30 11.53 12.32 -12.83
N LYS A 31 12.37 11.37 -12.48
CA LYS A 31 11.90 10.09 -11.93
C LYS A 31 11.25 10.35 -10.58
N SER A 32 10.06 9.84 -10.40
CA SER A 32 9.33 9.96 -9.14
C SER A 32 9.01 8.59 -8.54
N VAL A 33 9.00 8.54 -7.21
CA VAL A 33 8.46 7.41 -6.46
C VAL A 33 7.04 7.77 -6.05
N LYS A 34 6.06 7.06 -6.57
CA LYS A 34 4.65 7.25 -6.29
C LYS A 34 4.30 6.51 -4.99
N ALA A 35 4.52 7.17 -3.85
CA ALA A 35 4.29 6.55 -2.56
C ALA A 35 2.79 6.48 -2.21
N VAL A 36 2.01 7.46 -2.64
CA VAL A 36 0.53 7.50 -2.56
C VAL A 36 0.04 8.02 -3.90
N ASP A 37 -0.85 7.29 -4.56
CA ASP A 37 -1.26 7.54 -5.95
C ASP A 37 -2.79 7.57 -6.09
N GLY A 38 -3.43 8.70 -5.75
CA GLY A 38 -4.85 8.95 -5.99
C GLY A 38 -5.80 8.21 -5.02
N ILE A 39 -5.43 8.07 -3.74
CA ILE A 39 -6.29 7.39 -2.78
C ILE A 39 -7.44 8.26 -2.28
N SER A 40 -8.61 7.62 -2.08
CA SER A 40 -9.81 8.28 -1.55
C SER A 40 -10.50 7.38 -0.52
N PHE A 41 -10.74 7.91 0.67
CA PHE A 41 -11.49 7.23 1.75
C PHE A 41 -11.99 8.25 2.79
N ALA A 42 -12.86 7.79 3.68
CA ALA A 42 -13.32 8.59 4.80
C ALA A 42 -13.29 7.77 6.10
N ILE A 43 -13.12 8.46 7.23
CA ILE A 43 -13.15 7.89 8.58
C ILE A 43 -14.23 8.62 9.37
N GLU A 44 -15.16 7.88 9.95
CA GLU A 44 -16.21 8.43 10.79
C GLU A 44 -15.68 8.76 12.18
N GLU A 45 -16.39 9.63 12.91
CA GLU A 45 -16.04 9.93 14.31
C GLU A 45 -16.19 8.68 15.18
N GLY A 46 -15.16 8.36 15.96
CA GLY A 46 -15.12 7.17 16.82
C GLY A 46 -14.76 5.86 16.10
N GLU A 47 -14.56 5.89 14.77
CA GLU A 47 -14.20 4.71 13.97
C GLU A 47 -12.70 4.39 14.07
N THR A 48 -12.35 3.11 13.97
CA THR A 48 -11.00 2.65 13.66
C THR A 48 -10.94 2.14 12.22
N LEU A 49 -10.28 2.90 11.32
CA LEU A 49 -9.92 2.43 9.99
C LEU A 49 -8.55 1.77 10.00
N GLY A 50 -8.49 0.47 9.72
CA GLY A 50 -7.24 -0.26 9.50
C GLY A 50 -6.68 0.01 8.11
N LEU A 51 -5.39 0.36 7.99
CA LEU A 51 -4.68 0.48 6.72
C LEU A 51 -3.59 -0.59 6.64
N VAL A 52 -3.77 -1.56 5.74
CA VAL A 52 -2.91 -2.75 5.62
C VAL A 52 -2.30 -2.88 4.24
N GLY A 53 -1.20 -3.64 4.14
CA GLY A 53 -0.51 -3.94 2.89
C GLY A 53 0.96 -4.29 3.12
N GLU A 54 1.66 -4.72 2.07
CA GLU A 54 3.08 -5.08 2.12
C GLU A 54 3.96 -3.89 2.54
N SER A 55 5.16 -4.19 3.06
CA SER A 55 6.13 -3.15 3.43
C SER A 55 6.49 -2.29 2.21
N GLY A 56 6.57 -0.96 2.41
CA GLY A 56 6.90 -0.02 1.33
C GLY A 56 5.74 0.35 0.40
N CYS A 57 4.49 -0.13 0.62
CA CYS A 57 3.34 0.21 -0.24
C CYS A 57 2.78 1.64 -0.04
N GLY A 58 3.28 2.42 0.95
CA GLY A 58 2.89 3.82 1.14
C GLY A 58 2.11 4.13 2.43
N LYS A 59 1.84 3.16 3.31
CA LYS A 59 1.00 3.32 4.52
C LYS A 59 1.45 4.45 5.45
N SER A 60 2.70 4.42 5.91
CA SER A 60 3.25 5.47 6.80
C SER A 60 3.27 6.83 6.11
N THR A 61 3.59 6.87 4.80
CA THR A 61 3.51 8.10 4.00
C THR A 61 2.07 8.64 3.96
N THR A 62 1.06 7.77 3.85
CA THR A 62 -0.34 8.18 3.94
C THR A 62 -0.63 8.83 5.29
N GLY A 63 -0.30 8.16 6.40
CA GLY A 63 -0.52 8.70 7.76
C GLY A 63 0.17 10.05 7.98
N GLU A 64 1.45 10.17 7.59
CA GLU A 64 2.22 11.42 7.71
C GLU A 64 1.62 12.55 6.84
N THR A 65 1.12 12.21 5.63
CA THR A 65 0.49 13.18 4.73
C THR A 65 -0.86 13.64 5.30
N LEU A 66 -1.67 12.74 5.85
CA LEU A 66 -2.95 13.12 6.51
C LEU A 66 -2.75 14.15 7.62
N LEU A 67 -1.66 14.04 8.38
CA LEU A 67 -1.34 14.92 9.48
C LEU A 67 -0.62 16.22 9.06
N GLY A 68 -0.42 16.45 7.75
CA GLY A 68 0.35 17.60 7.27
C GLY A 68 1.81 17.59 7.75
N LEU A 69 2.37 16.43 8.10
CA LEU A 69 3.80 16.24 8.38
C LEU A 69 4.60 16.16 7.09
N ARG A 70 3.93 15.79 6.00
CA ARG A 70 4.42 15.83 4.62
C ARG A 70 3.40 16.54 3.74
N ASP A 71 3.87 17.42 2.88
CA ASP A 71 3.01 18.06 1.90
C ASP A 71 2.51 17.05 0.86
N ALA A 72 1.21 17.09 0.53
CA ALA A 72 0.67 16.34 -0.59
C ALA A 72 1.25 16.88 -1.91
N THR A 73 1.37 16.00 -2.90
CA THR A 73 1.69 16.42 -4.28
C THR A 73 0.43 16.95 -4.96
N ASP A 74 -0.71 16.29 -4.73
CA ASP A 74 -2.04 16.68 -5.20
C ASP A 74 -3.13 16.04 -4.32
N GLY A 75 -4.40 16.39 -4.57
CA GLY A 75 -5.52 15.93 -3.79
C GLY A 75 -5.74 16.75 -2.52
N ARG A 76 -6.59 16.26 -1.62
CA ARG A 76 -6.93 16.99 -0.39
C ARG A 76 -7.24 16.08 0.79
N VAL A 77 -6.96 16.59 1.97
CA VAL A 77 -7.33 16.02 3.26
C VAL A 77 -8.25 17.00 3.97
N VAL A 78 -9.47 16.57 4.27
CA VAL A 78 -10.46 17.37 4.98
C VAL A 78 -10.62 16.79 6.37
N PHE A 79 -10.34 17.61 7.39
CA PHE A 79 -10.54 17.30 8.79
C PHE A 79 -11.63 18.22 9.36
N ASP A 80 -12.69 17.64 9.90
CA ASP A 80 -13.83 18.37 10.46
C ASP A 80 -14.33 19.48 9.50
N GLY A 81 -14.49 19.14 8.22
CA GLY A 81 -14.96 20.04 7.17
C GLY A 81 -13.94 21.04 6.62
N GLN A 82 -12.72 21.08 7.13
CA GLN A 82 -11.66 22.01 6.71
C GLN A 82 -10.52 21.28 5.97
N ASN A 83 -10.08 21.82 4.82
CA ASN A 83 -8.94 21.27 4.11
C ASN A 83 -7.63 21.61 4.83
N VAL A 84 -6.92 20.59 5.31
CA VAL A 84 -5.66 20.71 6.08
C VAL A 84 -4.61 21.53 5.33
N TYR A 85 -4.49 21.34 4.02
CA TYR A 85 -3.48 22.06 3.20
C TYR A 85 -3.87 23.51 2.84
N GLN A 86 -5.06 23.93 3.23
CA GLN A 86 -5.53 25.33 3.04
C GLN A 86 -5.62 26.10 4.35
N MET A 87 -5.20 25.49 5.47
CA MET A 87 -5.11 26.17 6.76
C MET A 87 -3.87 27.07 6.79
N ASP A 88 -4.03 28.33 7.16
CA ASP A 88 -2.90 29.27 7.34
C ASP A 88 -2.02 28.86 8.53
N ASP A 89 -2.61 28.26 9.57
CA ASP A 89 -1.93 27.77 10.77
C ASP A 89 -2.45 26.40 11.18
N LEU A 90 -1.55 25.42 11.22
CA LEU A 90 -1.85 24.04 11.60
C LEU A 90 -1.84 23.81 13.12
N THR A 91 -1.65 24.83 13.95
CA THR A 91 -1.48 24.69 15.40
C THR A 91 -2.70 24.04 16.05
N GLU A 92 -3.91 24.50 15.73
CA GLU A 92 -5.15 23.93 16.28
C GLU A 92 -5.43 22.53 15.71
N PHE A 93 -5.19 22.31 14.43
CA PHE A 93 -5.30 20.97 13.83
C PHE A 93 -4.37 19.97 14.51
N ARG A 94 -3.09 20.36 14.76
CA ARG A 94 -2.10 19.50 15.41
C ARG A 94 -2.39 19.21 16.89
N LYS A 95 -3.23 19.97 17.56
CA LYS A 95 -3.74 19.61 18.89
C LYS A 95 -4.79 18.49 18.80
N ARG A 96 -5.68 18.58 17.80
CA ARG A 96 -6.79 17.65 17.61
C ARG A 96 -6.39 16.35 16.89
N ALA A 97 -5.29 16.38 16.11
CA ALA A 97 -4.79 15.24 15.32
C ALA A 97 -3.34 14.91 15.71
N GLN A 98 -3.11 13.71 16.22
CA GLN A 98 -1.83 13.27 16.79
C GLN A 98 -1.32 11.99 16.11
N VAL A 99 -0.06 11.62 16.39
CA VAL A 99 0.58 10.40 15.85
C VAL A 99 1.30 9.62 16.94
N VAL A 100 1.18 8.29 16.85
CA VAL A 100 2.04 7.34 17.55
C VAL A 100 2.91 6.65 16.50
N PHE A 101 4.23 6.86 16.57
CA PHE A 101 5.19 6.36 15.60
C PHE A 101 5.52 4.88 15.80
N GLN A 102 5.96 4.23 14.73
CA GLN A 102 6.28 2.80 14.63
C GLN A 102 7.34 2.36 15.65
N ASP A 103 8.42 3.11 15.83
CA ASP A 103 9.53 2.76 16.71
C ASP A 103 9.50 3.56 18.01
N PRO A 104 9.11 2.93 19.14
CA PRO A 104 9.11 3.60 20.43
C PRO A 104 10.53 3.95 20.94
N PHE A 105 11.58 3.38 20.34
CA PHE A 105 12.96 3.69 20.75
C PHE A 105 13.46 5.00 20.11
N SER A 106 13.14 5.24 18.87
CA SER A 106 13.56 6.45 18.16
C SER A 106 12.63 7.64 18.39
N SER A 107 11.35 7.38 18.76
CA SER A 107 10.34 8.42 18.96
C SER A 107 10.39 9.11 20.34
N LEU A 108 11.14 8.55 21.30
CA LEU A 108 11.31 9.11 22.63
C LEU A 108 12.74 9.62 22.81
N ASP A 109 12.93 10.92 23.16
CA ASP A 109 14.27 11.45 23.44
C ASP A 109 14.86 10.78 24.69
N PRO A 110 15.96 10.02 24.57
CA PRO A 110 16.54 9.27 25.70
C PRO A 110 17.10 10.15 26.81
N ARG A 111 17.21 11.46 26.60
CA ARG A 111 17.68 12.45 27.56
C ARG A 111 16.54 13.04 28.40
N MET A 112 15.30 12.84 28.02
CA MET A 112 14.10 13.30 28.72
C MET A 112 13.54 12.18 29.60
N THR A 113 12.97 12.54 30.75
CA THR A 113 12.21 11.61 31.59
C THR A 113 10.83 11.28 30.97
N ALA A 114 10.17 10.21 31.40
CA ALA A 114 8.84 9.87 30.93
C ALA A 114 7.84 11.03 31.12
N GLY A 115 7.89 11.72 32.26
CA GLY A 115 7.04 12.87 32.51
C GLY A 115 7.37 14.08 31.62
N GLU A 116 8.63 14.28 31.26
CA GLU A 116 9.02 15.35 30.34
C GLU A 116 8.53 15.05 28.92
N ILE A 117 8.62 13.80 28.47
CA ILE A 117 8.14 13.37 27.15
C ILE A 117 6.61 13.53 27.07
N ILE A 118 5.86 13.08 28.07
CA ILE A 118 4.39 13.15 28.05
C ILE A 118 3.90 14.60 28.09
N ARG A 119 4.58 15.49 28.86
CA ARG A 119 4.16 16.88 28.94
C ARG A 119 4.70 17.78 27.81
N GLU A 120 5.66 17.31 26.99
CA GLU A 120 6.25 18.09 25.91
C GLU A 120 5.20 18.77 25.01
N PRO A 121 4.13 18.10 24.55
CA PRO A 121 3.08 18.77 23.77
C PRO A 121 2.40 19.90 24.53
N LEU A 122 2.16 19.74 25.84
CA LEU A 122 1.59 20.78 26.69
C LEU A 122 2.55 21.97 26.85
N ASP A 123 3.86 21.68 26.97
CA ASP A 123 4.89 22.72 27.07
C ASP A 123 5.00 23.54 25.77
N VAL A 124 4.97 22.88 24.61
CA VAL A 124 5.06 23.53 23.28
C VAL A 124 3.84 24.40 23.01
N HIS A 125 2.64 23.92 23.33
CA HIS A 125 1.39 24.66 23.09
C HIS A 125 1.02 25.63 24.21
N GLY A 126 1.81 25.70 25.29
CA GLY A 126 1.59 26.64 26.38
C GLY A 126 0.30 26.37 27.18
N VAL A 127 -0.18 25.13 27.18
CA VAL A 127 -1.37 24.71 27.92
C VAL A 127 -1.01 24.57 29.41
N ASP A 128 -1.83 25.09 30.32
CA ASP A 128 -1.71 24.97 31.77
C ASP A 128 -0.42 25.55 32.40
N SER A 129 -0.33 25.53 33.73
CA SER A 129 0.88 25.85 34.46
C SER A 129 1.84 24.65 34.53
N ARG A 130 3.11 24.90 34.87
CA ARG A 130 4.10 23.79 35.01
C ARG A 130 3.71 22.72 36.03
N ALA A 131 3.01 23.09 37.07
CA ALA A 131 2.55 22.14 38.10
C ALA A 131 1.41 21.28 37.57
N GLU A 132 0.43 21.89 36.92
CA GLU A 132 -0.71 21.20 36.31
C GLU A 132 -0.26 20.27 35.18
N ARG A 133 0.70 20.66 34.34
CA ARG A 133 1.28 19.79 33.30
C ARG A 133 1.93 18.54 33.89
N ARG A 134 2.60 18.64 35.06
CA ARG A 134 3.18 17.46 35.71
C ARG A 134 2.10 16.54 36.27
N GLU A 135 1.07 17.10 36.90
CA GLU A 135 -0.10 16.33 37.37
C GLU A 135 -0.80 15.61 36.22
N ARG A 136 -1.04 16.33 35.11
CA ARG A 136 -1.60 15.75 33.90
C ARG A 136 -0.75 14.61 33.33
N ALA A 137 0.58 14.76 33.31
CA ALA A 137 1.48 13.70 32.87
C ALA A 137 1.40 12.46 33.78
N GLN A 138 1.22 12.64 35.10
CA GLN A 138 1.02 11.54 36.06
C GLN A 138 -0.31 10.82 35.81
N GLU A 139 -1.40 11.55 35.60
CA GLU A 139 -2.72 10.99 35.26
C GLU A 139 -2.67 10.19 33.97
N LEU A 140 -2.00 10.72 32.93
CA LEU A 140 -1.83 10.02 31.64
C LEU A 140 -0.99 8.75 31.76
N MET A 141 0.05 8.73 32.63
CA MET A 141 0.79 7.53 32.92
C MET A 141 -0.12 6.45 33.55
N GLU A 142 -0.94 6.81 34.53
CA GLU A 142 -1.88 5.88 35.16
C GLU A 142 -2.93 5.38 34.17
N ARG A 143 -3.44 6.27 33.31
CA ARG A 143 -4.41 5.92 32.27
C ARG A 143 -3.88 4.88 31.27
N VAL A 144 -2.59 4.95 30.93
CA VAL A 144 -1.96 3.92 30.08
C VAL A 144 -1.42 2.70 30.88
N GLY A 145 -1.77 2.58 32.17
CA GLY A 145 -1.37 1.47 33.03
C GLY A 145 0.08 1.51 33.49
N LEU A 146 0.69 2.69 33.58
CA LEU A 146 2.01 2.91 34.19
C LEU A 146 1.84 3.56 35.57
N SER A 147 2.80 3.34 36.46
CA SER A 147 2.77 3.99 37.76
C SER A 147 3.19 5.47 37.68
N ALA A 148 2.39 6.38 38.26
CA ALA A 148 2.73 7.80 38.38
C ALA A 148 4.08 8.05 39.07
N GLY A 149 4.51 7.16 39.98
CA GLY A 149 5.81 7.23 40.63
C GLY A 149 7.02 7.01 39.73
N GLN A 150 6.80 6.53 38.49
CA GLN A 150 7.87 6.33 37.48
C GLN A 150 8.10 7.56 36.58
N ILE A 151 7.43 8.69 36.85
CA ILE A 151 7.44 9.91 36.03
C ILE A 151 8.85 10.47 35.79
N ASP A 152 9.76 10.30 36.72
CA ASP A 152 11.14 10.81 36.67
C ASP A 152 12.14 9.79 36.10
N ARG A 153 11.68 8.62 35.64
CA ARG A 153 12.53 7.62 34.96
C ARG A 153 12.77 7.96 33.49
N TYR A 154 13.89 7.51 32.98
CA TYR A 154 14.28 7.66 31.58
C TYR A 154 13.76 6.50 30.71
N PRO A 155 13.59 6.68 29.38
CA PRO A 155 13.08 5.64 28.49
C PRO A 155 13.82 4.31 28.59
N HIS A 156 15.13 4.32 28.76
CA HIS A 156 15.93 3.09 28.85
C HIS A 156 15.64 2.23 30.11
N GLU A 157 14.96 2.78 31.09
CA GLU A 157 14.54 2.07 32.33
C GLU A 157 13.17 1.38 32.18
N PHE A 158 12.54 1.49 31.00
CA PHE A 158 11.25 0.88 30.69
C PHE A 158 11.38 -0.23 29.66
N SER A 159 10.51 -1.25 29.70
CA SER A 159 10.39 -2.27 28.67
C SER A 159 9.86 -1.67 27.34
N GLY A 160 9.96 -2.41 26.22
CA GLY A 160 9.43 -1.98 24.93
C GLY A 160 7.94 -1.59 24.99
N GLY A 161 7.11 -2.46 25.58
CA GLY A 161 5.68 -2.17 25.73
C GLY A 161 5.38 -1.00 26.66
N GLN A 162 6.19 -0.78 27.70
CA GLN A 162 6.06 0.41 28.56
C GLN A 162 6.45 1.70 27.82
N ARG A 163 7.48 1.66 26.97
CA ARG A 163 7.84 2.82 26.11
C ARG A 163 6.71 3.12 25.12
N GLN A 164 6.10 2.10 24.53
CA GLN A 164 4.94 2.29 23.65
C GLN A 164 3.80 2.98 24.40
N ARG A 165 3.51 2.58 25.64
CA ARG A 165 2.50 3.22 26.50
C ARG A 165 2.86 4.69 26.81
N ILE A 166 4.14 5.04 26.98
CA ILE A 166 4.60 6.43 27.12
C ILE A 166 4.32 7.22 25.83
N GLY A 167 4.58 6.65 24.65
CA GLY A 167 4.26 7.24 23.35
C GLY A 167 2.77 7.50 23.18
N ILE A 168 1.92 6.54 23.59
CA ILE A 168 0.46 6.69 23.61
C ILE A 168 0.05 7.80 24.58
N ALA A 169 0.59 7.82 25.81
CA ALA A 169 0.29 8.86 26.79
C ALA A 169 0.68 10.26 26.28
N ARG A 170 1.79 10.39 25.55
CA ARG A 170 2.21 11.65 24.91
C ARG A 170 1.19 12.12 23.88
N SER A 171 0.69 11.21 23.02
CA SER A 171 -0.30 11.57 22.01
C SER A 171 -1.63 12.02 22.62
N LEU A 172 -1.98 11.55 23.81
CA LEU A 172 -3.20 11.93 24.53
C LEU A 172 -3.11 13.26 25.28
N ALA A 173 -1.91 13.86 25.41
CA ALA A 173 -1.67 15.03 26.26
C ALA A 173 -2.54 16.24 25.91
N LEU A 174 -2.81 16.45 24.62
CA LEU A 174 -3.61 17.56 24.07
C LEU A 174 -5.10 17.22 23.85
N GLU A 175 -5.56 16.05 24.34
CA GLU A 175 -6.95 15.58 24.17
C GLU A 175 -7.37 15.52 22.69
N PRO A 176 -6.66 14.77 21.85
CA PRO A 176 -6.96 14.72 20.42
C PRO A 176 -8.30 14.02 20.12
N GLU A 177 -8.84 14.27 18.94
CA GLU A 177 -10.01 13.60 18.39
C GLU A 177 -9.60 12.49 17.41
N PHE A 178 -8.43 12.64 16.76
CA PHE A 178 -7.90 11.72 15.77
C PHE A 178 -6.45 11.34 16.06
N ILE A 179 -6.14 10.05 15.97
CA ILE A 179 -4.76 9.55 16.16
C ILE A 179 -4.39 8.61 14.99
N VAL A 180 -3.29 8.89 14.33
CA VAL A 180 -2.63 7.95 13.44
C VAL A 180 -1.72 7.05 14.25
N LEU A 181 -1.98 5.76 14.24
CA LEU A 181 -1.22 4.72 14.93
C LEU A 181 -0.37 3.98 13.88
N ASP A 182 0.89 4.40 13.70
CA ASP A 182 1.78 3.80 12.69
C ASP A 182 2.52 2.61 13.27
N GLU A 183 2.08 1.39 12.94
CA GLU A 183 2.59 0.11 13.41
C GLU A 183 2.83 0.04 14.93
N PRO A 184 1.86 0.42 15.77
CA PRO A 184 2.09 0.67 17.21
C PRO A 184 2.47 -0.57 18.01
N VAL A 185 2.40 -1.76 17.43
CA VAL A 185 2.68 -3.04 18.12
C VAL A 185 3.70 -3.92 17.40
N SER A 186 4.25 -3.50 16.26
CA SER A 186 5.11 -4.34 15.41
C SER A 186 6.41 -4.82 16.08
N ALA A 187 6.96 -4.04 17.00
CA ALA A 187 8.21 -4.36 17.73
C ALA A 187 7.99 -5.06 19.07
N LEU A 188 6.75 -5.49 19.38
CA LEU A 188 6.39 -6.08 20.68
C LEU A 188 6.13 -7.58 20.55
N ASP A 189 6.32 -8.31 21.65
CA ASP A 189 5.90 -9.71 21.74
C ASP A 189 4.37 -9.84 21.76
N VAL A 190 3.84 -10.99 21.31
CA VAL A 190 2.40 -11.23 21.13
C VAL A 190 1.57 -10.91 22.39
N SER A 191 2.09 -11.21 23.59
CA SER A 191 1.36 -10.98 24.82
C SER A 191 1.26 -9.50 25.17
N VAL A 192 2.30 -8.73 24.89
CA VAL A 192 2.33 -7.27 25.08
C VAL A 192 1.53 -6.57 23.98
N GLN A 193 1.56 -7.08 22.74
CA GLN A 193 0.70 -6.58 21.65
C GLN A 193 -0.78 -6.59 22.07
N ALA A 194 -1.29 -7.74 22.54
CA ALA A 194 -2.67 -7.85 22.99
C ALA A 194 -3.03 -6.84 24.11
N GLN A 195 -2.11 -6.61 25.05
CA GLN A 195 -2.32 -5.62 26.10
C GLN A 195 -2.37 -4.18 25.58
N VAL A 196 -1.57 -3.83 24.57
CA VAL A 196 -1.57 -2.50 23.96
C VAL A 196 -2.83 -2.30 23.10
N LEU A 197 -3.26 -3.33 22.36
CA LEU A 197 -4.51 -3.27 21.57
C LEU A 197 -5.74 -3.07 22.47
N ASN A 198 -5.85 -3.84 23.56
CA ASN A 198 -6.94 -3.65 24.52
C ASN A 198 -6.91 -2.24 25.15
N LEU A 199 -5.72 -1.74 25.50
CA LEU A 199 -5.57 -0.37 25.99
C LEU A 199 -6.07 0.66 24.97
N LEU A 200 -5.74 0.51 23.68
CA LEU A 200 -6.20 1.42 22.64
C LEU A 200 -7.72 1.38 22.46
N GLN A 201 -8.33 0.20 22.54
CA GLN A 201 -9.80 0.06 22.51
C GLN A 201 -10.47 0.68 23.74
N ASP A 202 -9.91 0.48 24.93
CA ASP A 202 -10.43 1.09 26.17
C ASP A 202 -10.37 2.62 26.07
N LEU A 203 -9.23 3.17 25.61
CA LEU A 203 -9.05 4.61 25.41
C LEU A 203 -10.01 5.17 24.35
N GLN A 204 -10.24 4.44 23.25
CA GLN A 204 -11.20 4.82 22.22
C GLN A 204 -12.62 4.95 22.78
N ASN A 205 -13.05 3.92 23.52
CA ASN A 205 -14.38 3.89 24.11
C ASN A 205 -14.57 4.96 25.22
N GLU A 206 -13.52 5.23 26.00
CA GLU A 206 -13.59 6.21 27.10
C GLU A 206 -13.55 7.66 26.60
N LEU A 207 -12.75 7.94 25.55
CA LEU A 207 -12.44 9.29 25.09
C LEU A 207 -13.14 9.63 23.73
N GLY A 208 -13.79 8.69 23.08
CA GLY A 208 -14.40 8.89 21.76
C GLY A 208 -13.37 9.08 20.63
N LEU A 209 -12.21 8.44 20.74
CA LEU A 209 -11.10 8.64 19.80
C LEU A 209 -11.39 7.99 18.43
N THR A 210 -10.94 8.65 17.39
CA THR A 210 -10.94 8.13 16.02
C THR A 210 -9.53 7.71 15.64
N TYR A 211 -9.39 6.53 15.02
CA TYR A 211 -8.07 5.97 14.68
C TYR A 211 -7.89 5.71 13.19
N LEU A 212 -6.71 6.05 12.66
CA LEU A 212 -6.14 5.38 11.50
C LEU A 212 -5.06 4.42 12.01
N PHE A 213 -5.36 3.12 11.96
CA PHE A 213 -4.48 2.06 12.45
C PHE A 213 -3.70 1.43 11.32
N ILE A 214 -2.41 1.74 11.21
CA ILE A 214 -1.51 1.20 10.18
C ILE A 214 -0.84 -0.04 10.70
N ALA A 215 -0.91 -1.15 9.96
CA ALA A 215 -0.20 -2.39 10.28
C ALA A 215 0.16 -3.18 9.02
N HIS A 216 1.12 -4.10 9.16
CA HIS A 216 1.41 -5.13 8.16
C HIS A 216 0.82 -6.50 8.57
N ASP A 217 0.44 -6.67 9.83
CA ASP A 217 -0.20 -7.89 10.34
C ASP A 217 -1.72 -7.76 10.36
N LEU A 218 -2.38 -8.54 9.51
CA LEU A 218 -3.83 -8.58 9.39
C LEU A 218 -4.53 -9.09 10.65
N SER A 219 -3.90 -9.97 11.44
CA SER A 219 -4.49 -10.49 12.67
C SER A 219 -4.70 -9.39 13.72
N VAL A 220 -3.75 -8.45 13.78
CA VAL A 220 -3.82 -7.26 14.64
C VAL A 220 -4.96 -6.34 14.21
N VAL A 221 -5.06 -6.07 12.91
CA VAL A 221 -6.09 -5.19 12.33
C VAL A 221 -7.49 -5.77 12.54
N ARG A 222 -7.66 -7.07 12.38
CA ARG A 222 -8.95 -7.75 12.63
C ARG A 222 -9.47 -7.54 14.05
N HIS A 223 -8.55 -7.37 15.01
CA HIS A 223 -8.92 -7.24 16.44
C HIS A 223 -9.40 -5.83 16.79
N ILE A 224 -8.90 -4.78 16.12
CA ILE A 224 -9.14 -3.39 16.54
C ILE A 224 -9.96 -2.57 15.56
N SER A 225 -10.04 -2.98 14.28
CA SER A 225 -10.61 -2.14 13.23
C SER A 225 -12.09 -2.43 13.00
N ASP A 226 -12.86 -1.39 12.68
CA ASP A 226 -14.23 -1.47 12.19
C ASP A 226 -14.26 -1.72 10.68
N ARG A 227 -13.44 -0.99 9.93
CA ARG A 227 -13.23 -1.14 8.48
C ARG A 227 -11.75 -1.27 8.17
N VAL A 228 -11.46 -1.85 7.01
CA VAL A 228 -10.08 -2.05 6.53
C VAL A 228 -9.94 -1.52 5.12
N ALA A 229 -8.89 -0.74 4.90
CA ALA A 229 -8.38 -0.34 3.60
C ALA A 229 -7.11 -1.15 3.27
N VAL A 230 -7.13 -1.87 2.17
CA VAL A 230 -5.99 -2.67 1.69
C VAL A 230 -5.23 -1.86 0.65
N MET A 231 -3.96 -1.61 0.92
CA MET A 231 -3.11 -0.75 0.08
C MET A 231 -2.04 -1.56 -0.65
N TYR A 232 -1.89 -1.34 -1.95
CA TYR A 232 -0.86 -1.94 -2.79
C TYR A 232 -0.22 -0.90 -3.71
N LEU A 233 1.10 -0.75 -3.66
CA LEU A 233 1.89 0.19 -4.49
C LEU A 233 1.25 1.58 -4.64
N GLY A 234 0.89 2.20 -3.53
CA GLY A 234 0.37 3.57 -3.49
C GLY A 234 -1.13 3.69 -3.68
N GLU A 235 -1.86 2.63 -4.03
CA GLU A 235 -3.30 2.64 -4.30
C GLU A 235 -4.09 1.83 -3.25
N ILE A 236 -5.33 2.21 -2.96
CA ILE A 236 -6.27 1.37 -2.20
C ILE A 236 -6.94 0.42 -3.19
N VAL A 237 -6.69 -0.88 -3.02
CA VAL A 237 -7.22 -1.93 -3.90
C VAL A 237 -8.53 -2.54 -3.39
N GLU A 238 -8.80 -2.45 -2.08
CA GLU A 238 -10.03 -2.92 -1.47
C GLU A 238 -10.31 -2.14 -0.18
N LEU A 239 -11.59 -1.85 0.09
CA LEU A 239 -12.03 -1.15 1.29
C LEU A 239 -13.37 -1.73 1.73
N GLY A 240 -13.56 -2.02 3.03
CA GLY A 240 -14.83 -2.55 3.50
C GLY A 240 -14.84 -2.83 5.00
N PRO A 241 -16.00 -3.27 5.53
CA PRO A 241 -16.11 -3.78 6.89
C PRO A 241 -15.09 -4.89 7.15
N VAL A 242 -14.51 -4.93 8.36
CA VAL A 242 -13.48 -5.90 8.71
C VAL A 242 -13.94 -7.35 8.45
N ASP A 243 -15.17 -7.68 8.82
CA ASP A 243 -15.70 -9.03 8.64
C ASP A 243 -15.83 -9.43 7.16
N GLU A 244 -16.17 -8.50 6.27
CA GLU A 244 -16.26 -8.75 4.82
C GLU A 244 -14.87 -8.93 4.21
N ILE A 245 -13.92 -8.06 4.53
CA ILE A 245 -12.53 -8.18 4.06
C ILE A 245 -11.93 -9.55 4.44
N PHE A 246 -12.20 -10.04 5.66
CA PHE A 246 -11.63 -11.30 6.14
C PHE A 246 -12.37 -12.56 5.69
N ASN A 247 -13.69 -12.48 5.46
CA ASN A 247 -14.51 -13.65 5.15
C ASN A 247 -14.85 -13.76 3.65
N ASP A 248 -14.95 -12.64 2.94
CA ASP A 248 -15.27 -12.57 1.50
C ASP A 248 -14.40 -11.53 0.76
N PRO A 249 -13.05 -11.66 0.81
CA PRO A 249 -12.16 -10.74 0.12
C PRO A 249 -12.43 -10.76 -1.38
N GLN A 250 -12.52 -9.56 -1.98
CA GLN A 250 -12.84 -9.40 -3.38
C GLN A 250 -11.56 -9.33 -4.24
N HIS A 251 -10.62 -8.47 -3.87
CA HIS A 251 -9.41 -8.28 -4.66
C HIS A 251 -8.45 -9.48 -4.55
N PRO A 252 -7.88 -9.98 -5.66
CA PRO A 252 -6.94 -11.11 -5.62
C PRO A 252 -5.71 -10.90 -4.72
N TYR A 253 -5.24 -9.66 -4.58
CA TYR A 253 -4.17 -9.33 -3.64
C TYR A 253 -4.60 -9.52 -2.18
N THR A 254 -5.82 -9.07 -1.82
CA THR A 254 -6.35 -9.26 -0.46
C THR A 254 -6.50 -10.75 -0.13
N LYS A 255 -6.97 -11.56 -1.10
CA LYS A 255 -7.04 -13.03 -0.95
C LYS A 255 -5.68 -13.61 -0.63
N ALA A 256 -4.68 -13.29 -1.44
CA ALA A 256 -3.33 -13.79 -1.26
C ALA A 256 -2.66 -13.29 0.04
N LEU A 257 -2.92 -12.04 0.41
CA LEU A 257 -2.44 -11.48 1.68
C LEU A 257 -3.02 -12.21 2.89
N LEU A 258 -4.33 -12.54 2.87
CA LEU A 258 -5.01 -13.31 3.91
C LEU A 258 -4.58 -14.78 3.94
N GLU A 259 -4.23 -15.37 2.80
CA GLU A 259 -3.72 -16.73 2.71
C GLU A 259 -2.32 -16.88 3.32
N SER A 260 -1.54 -15.82 3.32
CA SER A 260 -0.20 -15.80 3.95
C SER A 260 -0.23 -15.74 5.48
N VAL A 261 -1.38 -15.42 6.09
CA VAL A 261 -1.53 -15.35 7.56
C VAL A 261 -1.78 -16.76 8.13
N PRO A 262 -0.91 -17.28 9.01
CA PRO A 262 -1.14 -18.57 9.66
C PRO A 262 -2.43 -18.56 10.47
N ARG A 263 -3.30 -19.56 10.29
CA ARG A 263 -4.51 -19.74 11.09
C ARG A 263 -4.24 -20.82 12.13
N ALA A 264 -4.69 -20.61 13.35
CA ALA A 264 -4.59 -21.61 14.43
C ALA A 264 -5.67 -22.71 14.27
N ASP A 265 -5.80 -23.31 13.06
CA ASP A 265 -6.76 -24.36 12.78
C ASP A 265 -6.05 -25.64 12.31
N THR A 266 -6.57 -26.81 12.76
CA THR A 266 -6.01 -28.13 12.44
C THR A 266 -6.17 -28.52 10.97
N SER A 267 -6.97 -27.80 10.18
CA SER A 267 -7.15 -27.97 8.73
C SER A 267 -6.03 -27.35 7.86
N GLU A 268 -5.07 -26.65 8.47
CA GLU A 268 -3.96 -26.00 7.74
C GLU A 268 -2.99 -26.97 7.07
N GLN A 269 -2.94 -28.24 7.48
CA GLN A 269 -2.03 -29.25 6.90
C GLN A 269 -2.42 -29.70 5.49
N GLU A 270 -3.64 -29.40 5.03
CA GLU A 270 -4.14 -29.77 3.70
C GLU A 270 -4.34 -28.55 2.76
N ARG A 271 -3.88 -27.37 3.17
CA ARG A 271 -4.09 -26.15 2.41
C ARG A 271 -2.96 -25.92 1.41
N ASP A 272 -3.27 -25.87 0.13
CA ASP A 272 -2.35 -25.33 -0.87
C ASP A 272 -2.20 -23.83 -0.61
N ILE A 273 -1.07 -23.45 0.03
CA ILE A 273 -0.74 -22.05 0.28
C ILE A 273 -0.29 -21.45 -1.05
N HIS A 274 -1.15 -20.70 -1.69
CA HIS A 274 -0.76 -19.88 -2.83
C HIS A 274 0.09 -18.69 -2.35
N THR A 275 1.38 -18.94 -2.19
CA THR A 275 2.33 -17.83 -1.95
C THR A 275 2.32 -16.89 -3.14
N LEU A 276 2.23 -15.59 -2.86
CA LEU A 276 2.38 -14.55 -3.88
C LEU A 276 3.70 -14.79 -4.64
N SER A 277 3.62 -15.24 -5.88
CA SER A 277 4.79 -15.41 -6.74
C SER A 277 5.28 -14.04 -7.24
N GLY A 278 6.59 -13.89 -7.36
CA GLY A 278 7.27 -12.68 -7.84
C GLY A 278 7.49 -11.61 -6.78
N ASP A 279 8.49 -10.78 -7.03
CA ASP A 279 8.84 -9.65 -6.18
C ASP A 279 7.84 -8.50 -6.32
N VAL A 280 7.76 -7.65 -5.29
CA VAL A 280 6.95 -6.42 -5.37
C VAL A 280 7.57 -5.48 -6.40
N PRO A 281 6.82 -5.06 -7.43
CA PRO A 281 7.34 -4.12 -8.42
C PRO A 281 7.79 -2.81 -7.79
N SER A 282 8.73 -2.14 -8.45
CA SER A 282 9.25 -0.87 -7.93
C SER A 282 8.19 0.23 -7.97
N PRO A 283 7.97 0.97 -6.89
CA PRO A 283 7.07 2.12 -6.87
C PRO A 283 7.57 3.31 -7.73
N ARG A 284 8.79 3.21 -8.28
CA ARG A 284 9.34 4.19 -9.25
C ARG A 284 8.77 4.03 -10.65
N ASN A 285 8.40 2.80 -10.99
CA ASN A 285 7.83 2.47 -12.28
C ASN A 285 6.78 1.36 -12.06
N PRO A 286 5.64 1.70 -11.45
CA PRO A 286 4.60 0.72 -11.19
C PRO A 286 4.07 0.16 -12.51
N PRO A 287 3.56 -1.08 -12.55
CA PRO A 287 2.91 -1.64 -13.72
C PRO A 287 1.77 -0.74 -14.19
N SER A 288 1.61 -0.58 -15.51
CA SER A 288 0.50 0.16 -16.10
C SER A 288 -0.84 -0.53 -15.81
N GLY A 289 -1.92 0.23 -15.69
CA GLY A 289 -3.23 -0.28 -15.32
C GLY A 289 -3.24 -0.80 -13.88
N CYS A 290 -3.81 -1.96 -13.63
CA CYS A 290 -3.79 -2.57 -12.29
C CYS A 290 -2.33 -2.86 -11.86
N HIS A 291 -1.87 -2.22 -10.79
CA HIS A 291 -0.51 -2.38 -10.28
C HIS A 291 -0.20 -3.82 -9.83
N PHE A 292 -1.24 -4.60 -9.46
CA PHE A 292 -1.08 -5.99 -9.04
C PHE A 292 -1.05 -6.99 -10.21
N ARG A 293 -1.30 -6.58 -11.46
CA ARG A 293 -1.44 -7.49 -12.62
C ARG A 293 -0.25 -8.45 -12.84
N THR A 294 0.96 -8.01 -12.53
CA THR A 294 2.18 -8.80 -12.69
C THR A 294 2.29 -9.97 -11.71
N ARG A 295 1.57 -9.88 -10.59
CA ARG A 295 1.52 -10.93 -9.54
C ARG A 295 0.13 -11.56 -9.39
N CYS A 296 -0.85 -11.11 -10.19
CA CYS A 296 -2.24 -11.52 -10.07
C CYS A 296 -2.45 -12.92 -10.67
N PRO A 297 -2.94 -13.92 -9.89
CA PRO A 297 -3.26 -15.24 -10.44
C PRO A 297 -4.48 -15.22 -11.36
N ASN A 298 -5.30 -14.15 -11.29
CA ASN A 298 -6.56 -14.01 -12.03
C ASN A 298 -6.49 -12.88 -13.08
N VAL A 299 -5.31 -12.61 -13.64
CA VAL A 299 -5.17 -11.62 -14.72
C VAL A 299 -6.06 -11.99 -15.89
N ILE A 300 -6.87 -11.03 -16.40
CA ILE A 300 -7.91 -11.29 -17.39
C ILE A 300 -7.30 -11.33 -18.80
N PRO A 301 -7.43 -12.45 -19.54
CA PRO A 301 -7.00 -12.48 -20.94
C PRO A 301 -7.86 -11.60 -21.84
N PRO A 302 -7.37 -11.16 -23.02
CA PRO A 302 -8.19 -10.49 -24.02
C PRO A 302 -9.39 -11.38 -24.44
N GLU A 303 -10.52 -10.75 -24.80
CA GLU A 303 -11.78 -11.48 -25.12
C GLU A 303 -11.65 -12.46 -26.30
N ASP A 304 -10.76 -12.16 -27.26
CA ASP A 304 -10.49 -12.97 -28.44
C ASP A 304 -9.43 -14.07 -28.21
N VAL A 305 -8.82 -14.12 -27.03
CA VAL A 305 -7.79 -15.10 -26.66
C VAL A 305 -8.41 -16.23 -25.83
N ARG A 306 -8.55 -17.41 -26.42
CA ARG A 306 -9.00 -18.60 -25.72
C ARG A 306 -7.79 -19.33 -25.13
N ILE A 307 -7.63 -19.25 -23.82
CA ILE A 307 -6.49 -19.79 -23.08
C ILE A 307 -6.94 -20.15 -21.65
N SER A 308 -6.35 -21.16 -21.04
CA SER A 308 -6.56 -21.42 -19.61
C SER A 308 -5.92 -20.35 -18.75
N GLN A 309 -6.44 -20.12 -17.55
CA GLN A 309 -5.90 -19.10 -16.65
C GLN A 309 -4.43 -19.35 -16.30
N SER A 310 -4.06 -20.62 -16.06
CA SER A 310 -2.70 -21.02 -15.74
C SER A 310 -1.73 -20.74 -16.91
N ALA A 311 -2.10 -21.19 -18.12
CA ALA A 311 -1.30 -20.93 -19.32
C ALA A 311 -1.19 -19.42 -19.64
N TYR A 312 -2.27 -18.64 -19.40
CA TYR A 312 -2.21 -17.20 -19.58
C TYR A 312 -1.27 -16.53 -18.56
N ARG A 313 -1.23 -17.02 -17.34
CA ARG A 313 -0.28 -16.54 -16.34
C ARG A 313 1.17 -16.76 -16.77
N GLU A 314 1.49 -17.96 -17.31
CA GLU A 314 2.83 -18.26 -17.85
C GLU A 314 3.19 -17.35 -19.03
N VAL A 315 2.25 -17.07 -19.93
CA VAL A 315 2.42 -16.10 -21.01
C VAL A 315 2.76 -14.71 -20.47
N MET A 316 2.06 -14.26 -19.43
CA MET A 316 2.30 -12.96 -18.81
C MET A 316 3.64 -12.91 -18.06
N ASP A 317 4.03 -13.99 -17.36
CA ASP A 317 5.32 -14.10 -16.69
C ASP A 317 6.49 -14.08 -17.67
N TYR A 318 6.38 -14.80 -18.78
CA TYR A 318 7.35 -14.75 -19.86
C TYR A 318 7.49 -13.32 -20.41
N ARG A 319 6.35 -12.67 -20.70
CA ARG A 319 6.34 -11.31 -21.25
C ARG A 319 6.98 -10.32 -20.28
N GLU A 320 6.70 -10.43 -18.98
CA GLU A 320 7.28 -9.56 -17.96
C GLU A 320 8.80 -9.74 -17.85
N ARG A 321 9.29 -10.98 -17.87
CA ARG A 321 10.74 -11.28 -17.89
C ARG A 321 11.42 -10.76 -19.15
N LEU A 322 10.70 -10.73 -20.29
CA LEU A 322 11.18 -10.07 -21.50
C LEU A 322 11.25 -8.55 -21.33
N GLU A 323 10.19 -7.91 -20.81
CA GLU A 323 10.08 -6.47 -20.68
C GLU A 323 11.03 -5.88 -19.64
N SER A 324 11.23 -6.58 -18.51
CA SER A 324 12.19 -6.17 -17.46
C SER A 324 13.65 -6.34 -17.89
N GLY A 325 13.91 -7.33 -18.75
CA GLY A 325 15.25 -7.72 -19.15
C GLY A 325 15.90 -8.79 -18.27
N ASP A 326 15.12 -9.38 -17.38
CA ASP A 326 15.57 -10.48 -16.55
C ASP A 326 15.84 -11.74 -17.38
N LEU A 327 15.10 -11.90 -18.48
CA LEU A 327 15.39 -12.93 -19.47
C LEU A 327 16.46 -12.43 -20.47
N THR A 328 17.62 -13.05 -20.44
CA THR A 328 18.73 -12.72 -21.34
C THR A 328 19.14 -13.95 -22.17
N ARG A 329 19.55 -13.72 -23.44
CA ARG A 329 20.06 -14.82 -24.30
C ARG A 329 21.24 -15.53 -23.66
N HIS A 330 22.11 -14.80 -22.98
CA HIS A 330 23.26 -15.36 -22.29
C HIS A 330 22.83 -16.29 -21.16
N GLY A 331 21.90 -15.86 -20.33
CA GLY A 331 21.35 -16.67 -19.23
C GLY A 331 20.69 -17.98 -19.73
N VAL A 332 19.89 -17.89 -20.80
CA VAL A 332 19.29 -19.11 -21.41
C VAL A 332 20.38 -20.03 -21.98
N ARG A 333 21.42 -19.49 -22.63
CA ARG A 333 22.54 -20.30 -23.11
C ARG A 333 23.32 -20.98 -21.99
N GLU A 334 23.52 -20.31 -20.87
CA GLU A 334 24.17 -20.91 -19.69
C GLU A 334 23.33 -22.04 -19.09
N LEU A 335 21.99 -21.91 -19.06
CA LEU A 335 21.09 -22.98 -18.62
C LEU A 335 21.21 -24.22 -19.49
N VAL A 336 21.15 -24.06 -20.82
CA VAL A 336 21.28 -25.17 -21.78
C VAL A 336 22.67 -25.81 -21.75
N ALA A 337 23.73 -25.00 -21.66
CA ALA A 337 25.13 -25.50 -21.68
C ALA A 337 25.48 -26.38 -20.49
N GLY A 338 24.83 -26.16 -19.34
CA GLY A 338 25.24 -26.83 -18.11
C GLY A 338 26.73 -26.63 -17.79
N ALA A 339 27.32 -27.59 -17.05
CA ALA A 339 28.72 -27.48 -16.60
C ALA A 339 29.80 -27.89 -17.65
N ASN A 340 29.41 -28.44 -18.79
CA ASN A 340 30.35 -29.14 -19.68
C ASN A 340 30.36 -28.67 -21.14
N GLU A 341 29.49 -27.75 -21.55
CA GLU A 341 29.43 -27.26 -22.94
C GLU A 341 29.74 -25.76 -23.03
N ASN A 342 30.20 -25.33 -24.21
CA ASN A 342 30.45 -23.91 -24.45
C ASN A 342 29.14 -23.20 -24.79
N PRO A 343 28.67 -22.23 -24.01
CA PRO A 343 27.39 -21.54 -24.24
C PRO A 343 27.26 -20.87 -25.63
N GLU A 344 28.40 -20.50 -26.25
CA GLU A 344 28.39 -19.85 -27.57
C GLU A 344 28.13 -20.83 -28.73
N GLU A 345 28.30 -22.14 -28.53
CA GLU A 345 28.08 -23.17 -29.55
C GLU A 345 26.65 -23.71 -29.60
N ILE A 346 25.79 -23.28 -28.69
CA ILE A 346 24.41 -23.73 -28.59
C ILE A 346 23.57 -23.05 -29.69
N GLY A 347 22.93 -23.88 -30.52
CA GLY A 347 22.07 -23.45 -31.60
C GLY A 347 20.71 -22.87 -31.11
N ASP A 348 20.12 -22.02 -31.92
CA ASP A 348 18.85 -21.35 -31.60
C ASP A 348 17.70 -22.34 -31.35
N GLU A 349 17.65 -23.49 -32.02
CA GLU A 349 16.64 -24.54 -31.79
C GLU A 349 16.68 -25.11 -30.35
N ALA A 350 17.90 -25.30 -29.80
CA ALA A 350 18.08 -25.78 -28.42
C ALA A 350 17.64 -24.71 -27.39
N LEU A 351 17.91 -23.44 -27.69
CA LEU A 351 17.45 -22.34 -26.83
C LEU A 351 15.92 -22.21 -26.83
N ILE A 352 15.27 -22.38 -27.96
CA ILE A 352 13.80 -22.34 -28.06
C ILE A 352 13.19 -23.54 -27.33
N ALA A 353 13.80 -24.72 -27.42
CA ALA A 353 13.33 -25.91 -26.69
C ALA A 353 13.40 -25.69 -25.17
N GLU A 354 14.51 -25.15 -24.68
CA GLU A 354 14.68 -24.82 -23.26
C GLU A 354 13.69 -23.77 -22.78
N LEU A 355 13.42 -22.72 -23.59
CA LEU A 355 12.44 -21.71 -23.25
C LEU A 355 11.03 -22.29 -23.10
N TRP A 356 10.66 -23.29 -23.92
CA TRP A 356 9.41 -24.00 -23.78
C TRP A 356 9.35 -24.84 -22.50
N ASP A 357 10.43 -25.54 -22.16
CA ASP A 357 10.50 -26.44 -21.00
C ASP A 357 10.54 -25.65 -19.68
N GLU A 358 11.29 -24.55 -19.65
CA GLU A 358 11.48 -23.73 -18.44
C GLU A 358 10.31 -22.80 -18.14
N LEU A 359 9.59 -22.31 -19.17
CA LEU A 359 8.64 -21.21 -19.01
C LEU A 359 7.17 -21.65 -19.11
N PHE A 360 6.88 -22.84 -19.63
CA PHE A 360 5.52 -23.29 -19.90
C PHE A 360 5.29 -24.73 -19.44
N ASP A 361 4.58 -24.89 -18.33
CA ASP A 361 4.09 -26.18 -17.85
C ASP A 361 2.77 -26.59 -18.53
N HIS A 362 2.05 -25.61 -19.10
CA HIS A 362 0.75 -25.81 -19.73
C HIS A 362 0.82 -25.67 -21.24
N GLU A 363 0.08 -26.55 -21.94
CA GLU A 363 0.01 -26.50 -23.42
C GLU A 363 -0.71 -25.25 -23.91
N LEU A 364 -0.12 -24.61 -24.92
CA LEU A 364 -0.75 -23.54 -25.70
C LEU A 364 -1.24 -24.08 -27.02
N ASP A 365 -2.45 -23.68 -27.43
CA ASP A 365 -3.10 -24.13 -28.67
C ASP A 365 -3.01 -23.06 -29.79
N GLY A 366 -2.99 -23.54 -31.06
CA GLY A 366 -3.20 -22.74 -32.27
C GLY A 366 -2.40 -21.43 -32.29
N ASP A 367 -3.10 -20.32 -32.57
CA ASP A 367 -2.51 -18.98 -32.72
C ASP A 367 -1.72 -18.53 -31.48
N ASN A 368 -2.11 -18.98 -30.27
CA ASN A 368 -1.40 -18.61 -29.05
C ASN A 368 0.01 -19.22 -29.02
N ARG A 369 0.12 -20.49 -29.41
CA ARG A 369 1.41 -21.19 -29.50
C ARG A 369 2.28 -20.58 -30.61
N GLU A 370 1.68 -20.26 -31.76
CA GLU A 370 2.40 -19.64 -32.88
C GLU A 370 2.96 -18.27 -32.49
N THR A 371 2.17 -17.45 -31.79
CA THR A 371 2.61 -16.13 -31.31
C THR A 371 3.78 -16.22 -30.33
N VAL A 372 3.72 -17.15 -29.37
CA VAL A 372 4.84 -17.35 -28.43
C VAL A 372 6.06 -17.91 -29.15
N ALA A 373 5.90 -18.83 -30.10
CA ALA A 373 7.00 -19.36 -30.91
C ALA A 373 7.69 -18.24 -31.72
N GLU A 374 6.92 -17.37 -32.38
CA GLU A 374 7.46 -16.21 -33.10
C GLU A 374 8.23 -15.28 -32.13
N SER A 375 7.71 -15.05 -30.93
CA SER A 375 8.40 -14.27 -29.90
C SER A 375 9.75 -14.90 -29.51
N PHE A 376 9.79 -16.23 -29.32
CA PHE A 376 11.05 -16.94 -29.03
C PHE A 376 12.08 -16.81 -30.16
N GLU A 377 11.65 -17.00 -31.42
CA GLU A 377 12.52 -16.85 -32.59
C GLU A 377 13.15 -15.45 -32.66
N ARG A 378 12.34 -14.41 -32.42
CA ARG A 378 12.83 -13.03 -32.36
C ARG A 378 13.78 -12.81 -31.20
N PHE A 379 13.46 -13.32 -30.01
CA PHE A 379 14.33 -13.20 -28.84
C PHE A 379 15.68 -13.87 -29.04
N VAL A 380 15.73 -15.10 -29.52
CA VAL A 380 16.99 -15.82 -29.75
C VAL A 380 17.80 -15.22 -30.93
N SER A 381 17.15 -14.60 -31.93
CA SER A 381 17.85 -13.84 -32.98
C SER A 381 18.40 -12.48 -32.49
N GLY A 382 18.02 -12.02 -31.27
CA GLY A 382 18.47 -10.78 -30.67
C GLY A 382 17.53 -9.60 -30.85
N ASP A 383 16.35 -9.80 -31.44
CA ASP A 383 15.29 -8.81 -31.58
C ASP A 383 14.34 -8.86 -30.39
N ARG A 384 14.80 -8.41 -29.22
CA ARG A 384 13.98 -8.37 -28.01
C ARG A 384 12.78 -7.44 -28.12
N GLU A 385 12.94 -6.28 -28.76
CA GLU A 385 11.84 -5.32 -28.93
C GLU A 385 10.73 -5.90 -29.81
N GLY A 386 11.10 -6.60 -30.89
CA GLY A 386 10.15 -7.32 -31.73
C GLY A 386 9.47 -8.47 -31.00
N ALA A 387 10.19 -9.21 -30.16
CA ALA A 387 9.62 -10.27 -29.32
C ALA A 387 8.55 -9.73 -28.35
N VAL A 388 8.85 -8.62 -27.66
CA VAL A 388 7.90 -7.92 -26.77
C VAL A 388 6.70 -7.39 -27.55
N ALA A 389 6.91 -6.82 -28.73
CA ALA A 389 5.83 -6.24 -29.54
C ALA A 389 4.79 -7.31 -29.96
N VAL A 390 5.24 -8.47 -30.42
CA VAL A 390 4.36 -9.60 -30.79
C VAL A 390 3.53 -10.07 -29.61
N MET A 391 4.15 -10.19 -28.43
CA MET A 391 3.44 -10.60 -27.21
C MET A 391 2.42 -9.56 -26.76
N ARG A 392 2.75 -8.28 -26.83
CA ARG A 392 1.83 -7.19 -26.47
C ARG A 392 0.63 -7.09 -27.40
N ASP A 393 0.83 -7.28 -28.69
CA ASP A 393 -0.25 -7.21 -29.67
C ASP A 393 -1.33 -8.25 -29.40
N ARG A 394 -0.93 -9.49 -29.08
CA ARG A 394 -1.85 -10.61 -28.87
C ARG A 394 -2.40 -10.69 -27.45
N PHE A 395 -1.57 -10.45 -26.43
CA PHE A 395 -1.87 -10.78 -25.04
C PHE A 395 -2.05 -9.58 -24.11
N ALA A 396 -2.28 -8.36 -24.64
CA ALA A 396 -2.50 -7.21 -23.78
C ALA A 396 -3.84 -7.28 -23.04
N SER A 397 -3.79 -7.41 -21.71
CA SER A 397 -4.92 -7.51 -20.80
C SER A 397 -5.66 -6.18 -20.62
N VAL A 398 -6.96 -6.24 -20.26
CA VAL A 398 -7.68 -5.07 -19.72
C VAL A 398 -7.00 -4.57 -18.43
N CYS A 399 -6.46 -5.49 -17.61
CA CYS A 399 -5.70 -5.16 -16.39
C CYS A 399 -4.43 -4.34 -16.65
N GLU A 400 -3.93 -4.30 -17.88
CA GLU A 400 -2.79 -3.49 -18.30
C GLU A 400 -3.20 -2.15 -18.91
N ARG A 401 -4.32 -2.15 -19.63
CA ARG A 401 -4.76 -0.99 -20.43
C ARG A 401 -5.50 0.05 -19.60
N GLN A 402 -6.14 -0.38 -18.50
CA GLN A 402 -7.01 0.47 -17.71
C GLN A 402 -6.71 0.29 -16.22
N ASN A 403 -6.65 1.42 -15.50
CA ASN A 403 -6.54 1.38 -14.05
C ASN A 403 -7.94 1.11 -13.45
N PRO A 404 -8.13 0.01 -12.68
CA PRO A 404 -9.40 -0.24 -12.02
C PRO A 404 -9.60 0.77 -10.87
N VAL A 405 -10.85 1.17 -10.64
CA VAL A 405 -11.20 2.09 -9.55
C VAL A 405 -12.15 1.45 -8.56
N LEU A 406 -12.17 1.95 -7.33
CA LEU A 406 -13.12 1.51 -6.30
C LEU A 406 -14.55 1.85 -6.71
N GLN A 407 -15.47 0.87 -6.63
CA GLN A 407 -16.87 1.08 -6.92
C GLN A 407 -17.55 1.90 -5.80
N ASN A 408 -18.67 2.54 -6.12
CA ASN A 408 -19.50 3.21 -5.11
C ASN A 408 -20.43 2.20 -4.43
N ARG A 409 -19.91 1.39 -3.51
CA ARG A 409 -20.60 0.40 -2.69
C ARG A 409 -19.94 0.25 -1.33
N GLU A 410 -20.56 -0.46 -0.41
CA GLU A 410 -20.05 -0.65 0.96
C GLU A 410 -18.72 -1.41 1.02
N HIS A 411 -18.55 -2.41 0.14
CA HIS A 411 -17.32 -3.21 0.01
C HIS A 411 -16.75 -3.12 -1.43
N PRO A 412 -16.11 -1.99 -1.80
CA PRO A 412 -15.51 -1.80 -3.12
C PRO A 412 -14.15 -2.48 -3.27
N ALA A 413 -13.87 -2.98 -4.48
CA ALA A 413 -12.57 -3.50 -4.86
C ALA A 413 -12.13 -2.94 -6.23
N ALA A 414 -10.94 -2.37 -6.32
CA ALA A 414 -10.36 -1.87 -7.56
C ALA A 414 -9.85 -3.05 -8.43
N CYS A 415 -10.78 -3.79 -9.06
CA CYS A 415 -10.48 -4.99 -9.84
C CYS A 415 -11.46 -5.15 -11.00
N HIS A 416 -10.94 -5.44 -12.20
CA HIS A 416 -11.74 -5.68 -13.42
C HIS A 416 -12.57 -6.97 -13.41
N LEU A 417 -12.40 -7.84 -12.41
CA LEU A 417 -13.30 -8.98 -12.19
C LEU A 417 -14.70 -8.57 -11.74
N TYR A 418 -14.86 -7.32 -11.34
CA TYR A 418 -16.14 -6.73 -10.89
C TYR A 418 -16.52 -5.55 -11.77
N ASP A 419 -17.79 -5.19 -11.76
CA ASP A 419 -18.31 -4.05 -12.54
C ASP A 419 -17.55 -2.78 -12.19
N GLN A 420 -16.94 -2.15 -13.20
CA GLN A 420 -16.25 -0.89 -13.06
C GLN A 420 -17.20 0.27 -13.31
N PRO A 421 -17.17 1.38 -12.53
CA PRO A 421 -17.92 2.57 -12.83
C PRO A 421 -17.49 3.15 -14.18
N GLU A 422 -18.43 3.72 -14.94
CA GLU A 422 -18.08 4.43 -16.15
C GLU A 422 -17.08 5.56 -15.81
N PRO A 423 -15.99 5.72 -16.60
CA PRO A 423 -15.06 6.81 -16.37
C PRO A 423 -15.81 8.15 -16.47
N PRO A 424 -15.45 9.17 -15.67
CA PRO A 424 -16.06 10.49 -15.79
C PRO A 424 -15.90 10.99 -17.21
N LYS A 425 -16.99 11.41 -17.84
CA LYS A 425 -16.95 12.00 -19.19
C LYS A 425 -16.05 13.22 -19.14
N THR A 426 -14.91 13.16 -19.81
CA THR A 426 -14.05 14.34 -20.00
C THR A 426 -14.84 15.39 -20.76
N GLU A 427 -14.95 16.61 -20.24
CA GLU A 427 -15.67 17.75 -20.84
C GLU A 427 -15.03 18.28 -22.14
N SER A 428 -14.42 17.44 -22.96
CA SER A 428 -13.69 17.83 -24.17
C SER A 428 -14.40 17.49 -25.49
N GLU A 429 -15.69 17.11 -25.47
CA GLU A 429 -16.49 16.94 -26.70
C GLU A 429 -17.75 17.80 -26.69
N SER A 430 -17.60 19.11 -26.40
CA SER A 430 -18.56 20.10 -26.87
C SER A 430 -18.10 20.58 -28.25
N GLU A 431 -18.63 19.96 -29.28
CA GLU A 431 -18.54 20.52 -30.64
C GLU A 431 -19.05 21.98 -30.62
N PRO A 432 -18.33 22.94 -31.18
CA PRO A 432 -18.87 24.28 -31.41
C PRO A 432 -19.95 24.18 -32.46
N GLY A 433 -21.20 24.33 -32.03
CA GLY A 433 -22.34 24.49 -32.96
C GLY A 433 -22.06 25.61 -33.97
N ILE A 434 -21.98 25.23 -35.24
CA ILE A 434 -21.95 26.17 -36.36
C ILE A 434 -23.39 26.68 -36.50
N GLU A 435 -23.67 27.86 -35.94
CA GLU A 435 -24.84 28.63 -36.35
C GLU A 435 -24.62 29.17 -37.75
N SER A 436 -25.27 28.54 -38.72
CA SER A 436 -25.45 29.12 -40.05
C SER A 436 -26.51 30.22 -40.00
N SER A 437 -26.10 31.48 -39.96
CA SER A 437 -26.96 32.60 -40.30
C SER A 437 -27.09 32.68 -41.81
N ALA A 438 -28.25 32.30 -42.30
CA ALA A 438 -28.72 32.70 -43.63
C ALA A 438 -29.82 33.72 -43.44
N ASP A 439 -29.64 34.85 -44.15
CA ASP A 439 -30.48 36.03 -44.44
C ASP A 439 -30.31 37.24 -43.53
#